data_dd2fd9c0b80f48c3891e521a0b56b826
#
_entry.id   dd2fd9c0b80f48c3891e521a0b56b826
#
_cell.length_a   1.000
_cell.length_b   1.000
_cell.length_c   1.000
_cell.angle_alpha   90.00
_cell.angle_beta   90.00
_cell.angle_gamma   90.00
#
_symmetry.space_group_name_H-M   'P 1'
#
loop_
_entity.id
_entity.type
_entity.pdbx_description
1 polymer ?
#
loop_
_entity_poly.entity_id
_entity_poly.type
_entity_poly.pdbx_seq_one_letter_code
_entity_poly.pdbx_strand_id
1 'polypeptide(L)'
;GCRLVQYFKCELKEINLKQNIMRDIKFRVWDNELCKYRTEKDGDYSLGILSGQVRGIYGEKFPQMEVEQFTGLKDKNGVEIYEGSILQNPKNEIGIVVWSDAGLKLKCKRRNGDYFIIPLDQGFCNNKIIIGNIHENKDLLK
;
A
#
# COMPACT_ATOMS: atom_id res chain seq x y z
N GLY A 1 -6.01 19.59 -36.58
CA GLY A 1 -6.87 18.63 -36.24
C GLY A 1 -6.54 17.15 -36.35
N CYS A 2 -6.72 16.51 -37.51
CA CYS A 2 -6.61 15.04 -37.61
C CYS A 2 -5.19 14.50 -37.34
N ARG A 3 -4.13 15.27 -37.61
CA ARG A 3 -2.75 14.86 -37.36
C ARG A 3 -2.39 14.83 -35.86
N LEU A 4 -2.90 15.75 -35.06
CA LEU A 4 -2.71 15.78 -33.60
C LEU A 4 -3.41 14.61 -32.91
N VAL A 5 -4.64 14.29 -33.29
CA VAL A 5 -5.40 13.15 -32.76
C VAL A 5 -4.74 11.82 -33.11
N GLN A 6 -4.15 11.71 -34.31
CA GLN A 6 -3.46 10.52 -34.76
C GLN A 6 -2.10 10.34 -34.06
N TYR A 7 -1.39 11.44 -33.77
CA TYR A 7 -0.16 11.46 -32.97
C TYR A 7 -0.43 11.03 -31.53
N PHE A 8 -1.43 11.59 -30.85
CA PHE A 8 -1.83 11.21 -29.49
C PHE A 8 -2.27 9.73 -29.42
N LYS A 9 -3.00 9.23 -30.42
CA LYS A 9 -3.38 7.81 -30.46
C LYS A 9 -2.18 6.88 -30.62
N CYS A 10 -1.17 7.27 -31.38
CA CYS A 10 0.04 6.51 -31.59
C CYS A 10 0.91 6.49 -30.33
N GLU A 11 1.05 7.63 -29.66
CA GLU A 11 1.80 7.77 -28.42
C GLU A 11 1.16 7.01 -27.26
N LEU A 12 -0.17 7.06 -27.11
CA LEU A 12 -0.92 6.26 -26.15
C LEU A 12 -0.80 4.75 -26.41
N LYS A 13 -0.71 4.35 -27.69
CA LYS A 13 -0.52 2.96 -28.05
C LYS A 13 0.88 2.46 -27.74
N GLU A 14 1.90 3.28 -27.94
CA GLU A 14 3.29 2.96 -27.55
C GLU A 14 3.45 2.94 -26.03
N ILE A 15 2.83 3.87 -25.31
CA ILE A 15 2.80 3.91 -23.84
C ILE A 15 2.11 2.65 -23.30
N ASN A 16 0.99 2.23 -23.87
CA ASN A 16 0.30 1.01 -23.46
C ASN A 16 1.06 -0.29 -23.80
N LEU A 17 1.84 -0.30 -24.88
CA LEU A 17 2.67 -1.45 -25.25
C LEU A 17 3.97 -1.54 -24.42
N LYS A 18 4.56 -0.40 -24.04
CA LYS A 18 5.75 -0.33 -23.18
C LYS A 18 5.42 -0.42 -21.69
N GLN A 19 4.25 0.05 -21.31
CA GLN A 19 3.70 -0.01 -19.98
C GLN A 19 2.58 -1.06 -19.93
N ASN A 20 2.88 -2.29 -20.20
CA ASN A 20 1.96 -3.39 -19.83
C ASN A 20 1.83 -3.45 -18.29
N ILE A 21 1.69 -2.27 -17.69
CA ILE A 21 1.53 -1.99 -16.27
C ILE A 21 0.03 -1.84 -16.05
N MET A 22 -0.67 -2.95 -16.12
CA MET A 22 -1.87 -3.06 -15.31
C MET A 22 -1.39 -2.92 -13.87
N ARG A 23 -1.70 -1.78 -13.25
CA ARG A 23 -1.46 -1.58 -11.82
C ARG A 23 -2.01 -2.77 -11.06
N ASP A 24 -1.14 -3.50 -10.39
CA ASP A 24 -1.52 -4.66 -9.61
C ASP A 24 -2.28 -4.19 -8.37
N ILE A 25 -3.59 -4.30 -8.40
CA ILE A 25 -4.46 -3.89 -7.30
C ILE A 25 -4.61 -5.08 -6.37
N LYS A 26 -3.94 -5.01 -5.22
CA LYS A 26 -3.99 -6.01 -4.17
C LYS A 26 -4.36 -5.38 -2.84
N PHE A 27 -4.98 -6.18 -2.01
CA PHE A 27 -5.31 -5.81 -0.63
C PHE A 27 -4.88 -6.94 0.30
N ARG A 28 -4.58 -6.58 1.54
CA ARG A 28 -4.49 -7.52 2.65
C ARG A 28 -5.45 -7.08 3.75
N VAL A 29 -5.89 -8.00 4.57
CA VAL A 29 -6.89 -7.76 5.60
C VAL A 29 -6.31 -8.15 6.95
N TRP A 30 -6.24 -7.20 7.85
CA TRP A 30 -5.89 -7.44 9.23
C TRP A 30 -7.13 -7.71 10.07
N ASP A 31 -7.10 -8.73 10.89
CA ASP A 31 -8.17 -9.07 11.83
C ASP A 31 -7.75 -8.69 13.25
N ASN A 32 -8.41 -7.70 13.83
CA ASN A 32 -8.10 -7.19 15.17
C ASN A 32 -8.47 -8.16 16.29
N GLU A 33 -9.43 -9.06 16.07
CA GLU A 33 -9.80 -10.09 17.05
C GLU A 33 -8.79 -11.24 17.06
N LEU A 34 -8.36 -11.68 15.88
CA LEU A 34 -7.40 -12.78 15.75
C LEU A 34 -5.94 -12.32 15.79
N CYS A 35 -5.70 -11.00 15.78
CA CYS A 35 -4.37 -10.39 15.75
C CYS A 35 -3.46 -10.95 14.66
N LYS A 36 -4.01 -11.13 13.44
CA LYS A 36 -3.27 -11.65 12.28
C LYS A 36 -3.82 -11.14 10.96
N TYR A 37 -3.00 -11.24 9.91
CA TYR A 37 -3.52 -11.09 8.55
C TYR A 37 -4.32 -12.31 8.13
N ARG A 38 -5.46 -12.06 7.50
CA ARG A 38 -6.31 -13.13 6.96
C ARG A 38 -5.72 -13.66 5.66
N THR A 39 -5.85 -14.94 5.46
CA THR A 39 -5.43 -15.68 4.26
C THR A 39 -6.62 -16.38 3.63
N GLU A 40 -6.47 -16.89 2.42
CA GLU A 40 -7.51 -17.69 1.74
C GLU A 40 -7.97 -18.90 2.56
N LYS A 41 -7.16 -19.37 3.51
CA LYS A 41 -7.48 -20.51 4.39
C LYS A 41 -8.36 -20.12 5.58
N ASP A 42 -8.53 -18.83 5.86
CA ASP A 42 -9.22 -18.33 7.05
C ASP A 42 -10.72 -18.16 6.87
N GLY A 43 -11.27 -18.64 5.77
CA GLY A 43 -12.70 -18.65 5.50
C GLY A 43 -13.13 -17.72 4.37
N ASP A 44 -14.40 -17.83 4.02
CA ASP A 44 -14.99 -17.11 2.90
C ASP A 44 -15.40 -15.70 3.30
N TYR A 45 -14.65 -14.72 2.85
CA TYR A 45 -14.99 -13.30 2.94
C TYR A 45 -14.82 -12.62 1.58
N SER A 46 -15.58 -11.57 1.36
CA SER A 46 -15.46 -10.71 0.19
C SER A 46 -15.06 -9.30 0.60
N LEU A 47 -14.25 -8.66 -0.22
CA LEU A 47 -13.86 -7.26 -0.04
C LEU A 47 -14.76 -6.38 -0.90
N GLY A 48 -15.52 -5.49 -0.26
CA GLY A 48 -16.25 -4.44 -0.95
C GLY A 48 -15.30 -3.33 -1.39
N ILE A 49 -14.87 -3.35 -2.66
CA ILE A 49 -13.88 -2.40 -3.20
C ILE A 49 -14.32 -0.93 -3.04
N LEU A 50 -15.61 -0.65 -3.23
CA LEU A 50 -16.13 0.73 -3.14
C LEU A 50 -16.28 1.24 -1.71
N SER A 51 -16.48 0.35 -0.74
CA SER A 51 -16.69 0.72 0.66
C SER A 51 -15.51 0.46 1.57
N GLY A 52 -14.49 -0.29 1.10
CA GLY A 52 -13.37 -0.76 1.93
C GLY A 52 -13.78 -1.70 3.06
N GLN A 53 -15.01 -2.23 3.02
CA GLN A 53 -15.56 -3.10 4.06
C GLN A 53 -15.35 -4.57 3.71
N VAL A 54 -14.97 -5.35 4.71
CA VAL A 54 -14.94 -6.81 4.60
C VAL A 54 -16.32 -7.36 4.94
N ARG A 55 -16.81 -8.25 4.08
CA ARG A 55 -18.11 -8.91 4.27
C ARG A 55 -17.97 -10.42 4.09
N GLY A 56 -18.75 -11.17 4.84
CA GLY A 56 -18.93 -12.60 4.62
C GLY A 56 -19.72 -12.88 3.33
N ILE A 57 -19.75 -14.15 2.93
CA ILE A 57 -20.46 -14.61 1.73
C ILE A 57 -21.98 -14.37 1.79
N TYR A 58 -22.56 -14.27 2.98
CA TYR A 58 -23.97 -13.95 3.20
C TYR A 58 -24.23 -12.48 3.53
N GLY A 59 -23.22 -11.61 3.34
CA GLY A 59 -23.34 -10.17 3.56
C GLY A 59 -23.07 -9.68 4.99
N GLU A 60 -22.62 -10.55 5.89
CA GLU A 60 -22.23 -10.17 7.25
C GLU A 60 -21.09 -9.14 7.20
N LYS A 61 -21.12 -8.18 8.11
CA LYS A 61 -20.08 -7.18 8.27
C LYS A 61 -19.05 -7.62 9.29
N PHE A 62 -17.78 -7.41 8.99
CA PHE A 62 -16.67 -7.66 9.89
C PHE A 62 -15.97 -6.32 10.25
N PRO A 63 -16.55 -5.54 11.18
CA PRO A 63 -16.01 -4.22 11.53
C PRO A 63 -14.64 -4.29 12.23
N GLN A 64 -14.26 -5.44 12.78
CA GLN A 64 -12.95 -5.70 13.37
C GLN A 64 -11.83 -5.88 12.34
N MET A 65 -12.15 -6.02 11.05
CA MET A 65 -11.18 -6.21 9.97
C MET A 65 -10.82 -4.89 9.32
N GLU A 66 -9.53 -4.67 9.17
CA GLU A 66 -8.96 -3.50 8.49
C GLU A 66 -8.34 -3.90 7.16
N VAL A 67 -8.68 -3.14 6.11
CA VAL A 67 -8.20 -3.36 4.75
C VAL A 67 -7.02 -2.45 4.47
N GLU A 68 -5.93 -3.02 4.01
CA GLU A 68 -4.73 -2.30 3.61
C GLU A 68 -4.43 -2.53 2.13
N GLN A 69 -4.16 -1.45 1.41
CA GLN A 69 -3.88 -1.50 -0.02
C GLN A 69 -2.39 -1.72 -0.30
N PHE A 70 -2.10 -2.53 -1.29
CA PHE A 70 -0.76 -2.65 -1.89
C PHE A 70 -0.38 -1.34 -2.59
N THR A 71 0.81 -0.85 -2.32
CA THR A 71 1.30 0.41 -2.91
C THR A 71 1.69 0.30 -4.38
N GLY A 72 1.89 -0.93 -4.88
CA GLY A 72 2.52 -1.19 -6.18
C GLY A 72 4.05 -1.19 -6.11
N LEU A 73 4.63 -0.91 -4.95
CA LEU A 73 6.06 -0.79 -4.73
C LEU A 73 6.62 -1.97 -3.93
N LYS A 74 7.92 -2.20 -4.08
CA LYS A 74 8.65 -3.23 -3.34
C LYS A 74 9.82 -2.61 -2.60
N ASP A 75 10.20 -3.22 -1.48
CA ASP A 75 11.37 -2.82 -0.72
C ASP A 75 12.68 -3.32 -1.38
N LYS A 76 13.81 -3.05 -0.75
CA LYS A 76 15.14 -3.48 -1.20
C LYS A 76 15.24 -4.99 -1.46
N ASN A 77 14.50 -5.79 -0.70
CA ASN A 77 14.51 -7.26 -0.77
C ASN A 77 13.42 -7.82 -1.71
N GLY A 78 12.69 -6.97 -2.43
CA GLY A 78 11.61 -7.36 -3.31
C GLY A 78 10.29 -7.68 -2.59
N VAL A 79 10.17 -7.34 -1.30
CA VAL A 79 8.97 -7.55 -0.50
C VAL A 79 7.94 -6.46 -0.82
N GLU A 80 6.69 -6.86 -1.03
CA GLU A 80 5.58 -5.95 -1.35
C GLU A 80 5.28 -5.01 -0.19
N ILE A 81 5.19 -3.71 -0.51
CA ILE A 81 4.89 -2.66 0.46
C ILE A 81 3.40 -2.37 0.46
N TYR A 82 2.77 -2.49 1.62
CA TYR A 82 1.35 -2.18 1.86
C TYR A 82 1.19 -0.94 2.73
N GLU A 83 0.00 -0.38 2.70
CA GLU A 83 -0.47 0.54 3.74
C GLU A 83 -0.18 -0.05 5.13
N GLY A 84 0.23 0.80 6.09
CA GLY A 84 0.58 0.31 7.43
C GLY A 84 1.96 -0.37 7.55
N SER A 85 2.67 -0.61 6.46
CA SER A 85 4.05 -1.10 6.53
C SER A 85 4.97 -0.07 7.19
N ILE A 86 5.91 -0.54 8.00
CA ILE A 86 6.97 0.28 8.61
C ILE A 86 8.25 0.06 7.80
N LEU A 87 8.75 1.13 7.20
CA LEU A 87 9.98 1.13 6.41
C LEU A 87 11.14 1.72 7.21
N GLN A 88 12.33 1.15 7.03
CA GLN A 88 13.58 1.65 7.60
C GLN A 88 14.59 1.95 6.51
N ASN A 89 15.29 3.09 6.63
CA ASN A 89 16.38 3.47 5.75
C ASN A 89 17.75 2.99 6.31
N PRO A 90 18.86 3.11 5.54
CA PRO A 90 20.19 2.71 6.02
C PRO A 90 20.70 3.47 7.27
N LYS A 91 20.10 4.61 7.59
CA LYS A 91 20.43 5.40 8.81
C LYS A 91 19.58 5.00 10.02
N ASN A 92 18.82 3.91 9.92
CA ASN A 92 17.87 3.43 10.92
C ASN A 92 16.71 4.39 11.24
N GLU A 93 16.43 5.32 10.33
CA GLU A 93 15.23 6.15 10.43
C GLU A 93 14.04 5.37 9.89
N ILE A 94 12.89 5.49 10.57
CA ILE A 94 11.68 4.74 10.24
C ILE A 94 10.54 5.67 9.81
N GLY A 95 9.66 5.13 8.99
CA GLY A 95 8.43 5.78 8.58
C GLY A 95 7.32 4.76 8.33
N ILE A 96 6.09 5.22 8.43
CA ILE A 96 4.87 4.41 8.22
C ILE A 96 4.28 4.77 6.87
N VAL A 97 3.90 3.75 6.11
CA VAL A 97 3.13 3.94 4.86
C VAL A 97 1.69 4.30 5.22
N VAL A 98 1.25 5.47 4.82
CA VAL A 98 -0.09 6.01 5.10
C VAL A 98 -0.75 6.54 3.84
N TRP A 99 -2.06 6.55 3.83
CA TRP A 99 -2.85 7.27 2.83
C TRP A 99 -2.95 8.75 3.24
N SER A 100 -2.55 9.67 2.37
CA SER A 100 -2.62 11.11 2.61
C SER A 100 -2.77 11.87 1.29
N ASP A 101 -3.67 12.84 1.24
CA ASP A 101 -3.92 13.70 0.07
C ASP A 101 -4.03 12.92 -1.25
N ALA A 102 -4.95 11.96 -1.27
CA ALA A 102 -5.23 11.08 -2.41
C ALA A 102 -4.03 10.24 -2.90
N GLY A 103 -3.07 9.94 -2.03
CA GLY A 103 -1.92 9.10 -2.38
C GLY A 103 -1.31 8.37 -1.18
N LEU A 104 -0.60 7.30 -1.47
CA LEU A 104 0.19 6.58 -0.48
C LEU A 104 1.53 7.28 -0.28
N LYS A 105 1.86 7.58 0.95
CA LYS A 105 3.04 8.35 1.36
C LYS A 105 3.70 7.72 2.58
N LEU A 106 4.92 8.13 2.87
CA LEU A 106 5.64 7.76 4.08
C LEU A 106 5.53 8.86 5.12
N LYS A 107 4.96 8.55 6.27
CA LYS A 107 4.89 9.44 7.44
C LYS A 107 6.06 9.13 8.37
N CYS A 108 6.95 10.09 8.54
CA CYS A 108 8.16 9.98 9.37
C CYS A 108 8.07 10.87 10.59
N LYS A 109 8.64 10.42 11.72
CA LYS A 109 8.75 11.20 12.95
C LYS A 109 10.13 11.87 13.03
N ARG A 110 10.18 13.16 13.31
CA ARG A 110 11.41 13.88 13.59
C ARG A 110 11.87 13.69 15.04
N ARG A 111 13.12 14.00 15.32
CA ARG A 111 13.69 13.91 16.68
C ARG A 111 12.97 14.82 17.69
N ASN A 112 12.42 15.95 17.23
CA ASN A 112 11.63 16.88 18.06
C ASN A 112 10.19 16.40 18.32
N GLY A 113 9.78 15.26 17.78
CA GLY A 113 8.44 14.70 17.90
C GLY A 113 7.47 15.05 16.78
N ASP A 114 7.79 16.02 15.93
CA ASP A 114 6.96 16.40 14.79
C ASP A 114 6.96 15.32 13.70
N TYR A 115 5.93 15.33 12.87
CA TYR A 115 5.82 14.44 11.72
C TYR A 115 6.02 15.21 10.42
N PHE A 116 6.55 14.52 9.43
CA PHE A 116 6.60 14.99 8.05
C PHE A 116 6.24 13.85 7.10
N ILE A 117 5.80 14.22 5.90
CA ILE A 117 5.28 13.27 4.90
C ILE A 117 6.15 13.34 3.66
N ILE A 118 6.54 12.17 3.15
CA ILE A 118 7.36 12.03 1.94
C ILE A 118 6.56 11.24 0.90
N PRO A 119 6.50 11.69 -0.37
CA PRO A 119 5.95 10.88 -1.45
C PRO A 119 6.70 9.57 -1.62
N LEU A 120 5.98 8.50 -1.96
CA LEU A 120 6.56 7.18 -2.24
C LEU A 120 6.71 6.98 -3.75
N ASP A 121 7.88 6.55 -4.16
CA ASP A 121 8.14 5.98 -5.47
C ASP A 121 9.12 4.80 -5.37
N GLN A 122 9.30 4.06 -6.45
CA GLN A 122 10.18 2.89 -6.42
C GLN A 122 11.65 3.27 -6.18
N GLY A 123 12.11 4.37 -6.73
CA GLY A 123 13.47 4.87 -6.50
C GLY A 123 13.74 5.15 -5.02
N PHE A 124 12.78 5.76 -4.33
CA PHE A 124 12.84 5.99 -2.89
C PHE A 124 12.84 4.69 -2.07
N CYS A 125 12.06 3.69 -2.50
CA CYS A 125 11.92 2.42 -1.78
C CYS A 125 13.09 1.45 -2.00
N ASN A 126 13.92 1.63 -3.02
CA ASN A 126 14.99 0.70 -3.38
C ASN A 126 16.07 0.52 -2.31
N ASN A 127 16.22 1.46 -1.38
CA ASN A 127 17.15 1.35 -0.25
C ASN A 127 16.45 1.21 1.11
N LYS A 128 15.15 0.96 1.12
CA LYS A 128 14.35 0.77 2.33
C LYS A 128 14.07 -0.72 2.54
N ILE A 129 13.90 -1.10 3.79
CA ILE A 129 13.46 -2.45 4.17
C ILE A 129 12.20 -2.37 5.02
N ILE A 130 11.30 -3.31 4.86
CA ILE A 130 10.15 -3.47 5.74
C ILE A 130 10.64 -4.13 7.03
N ILE A 131 10.40 -3.48 8.17
CA ILE A 131 10.76 -3.99 9.50
C ILE A 131 9.56 -4.41 10.34
N GLY A 132 8.35 -4.18 9.85
CA GLY A 132 7.12 -4.53 10.53
C GLY A 132 5.91 -3.81 9.96
N ASN A 133 4.86 -3.75 10.76
CA ASN A 133 3.60 -3.07 10.44
C ASN A 133 2.97 -2.43 11.68
N ILE A 134 1.98 -1.58 11.46
CA ILE A 134 1.30 -0.81 12.53
C ILE A 134 0.56 -1.67 13.55
N HIS A 135 0.23 -2.91 13.23
CA HIS A 135 -0.54 -3.80 14.11
C HIS A 135 0.35 -4.59 15.05
N GLU A 136 1.38 -5.23 14.49
CA GLU A 136 2.26 -6.15 15.22
C GLU A 136 3.42 -5.44 15.92
N ASN A 137 3.84 -4.28 15.41
CA ASN A 137 5.07 -3.59 15.84
C ASN A 137 4.81 -2.17 16.35
N LYS A 138 3.77 -1.99 17.18
CA LYS A 138 3.41 -0.69 17.76
C LYS A 138 4.51 -0.06 18.62
N ASP A 139 5.36 -0.88 19.20
CA ASP A 139 6.52 -0.47 19.98
C ASP A 139 7.59 0.27 19.17
N LEU A 140 7.71 -0.03 17.87
CA LEU A 140 8.62 0.69 16.97
C LEU A 140 8.18 2.14 16.72
N LEU A 141 6.93 2.48 17.01
CA LEU A 141 6.32 3.78 16.71
C LEU A 141 6.28 4.74 17.89
N LYS A 142 6.78 4.33 19.04
CA LYS A 142 6.79 5.12 20.28
C LYS A 142 7.86 6.20 20.32
#